data_1016460ed6df809f8b14479916541696
#
_entry.id   1016460ed6df809f8b14479916541696
#
_cell.length_a   1.000
_cell.length_b   1.000
_cell.length_c   1.000
_cell.angle_alpha   90.00
_cell.angle_beta   90.00
_cell.angle_gamma   90.00
#
_symmetry.space_group_name_H-M   'P 1'
#
loop_
_entity.id
_entity.type
_entity.pdbx_description
1 polymer ?
#
loop_
_entity_poly.entity_id
_entity_poly.type
_entity_poly.pdbx_seq_one_letter_code
_entity_poly.pdbx_strand_id
1 'polypeptide(L)'
;MVKNKQLELVNAGWSMHDEACPIYEDMINNMKIGHDFVLKEFGIKPRIGWQIDPFGHSNYNARLFAELGFDAWFFARLDVFDKAKRSDEINLEYVHIPSTDYLGEDTRIFEHVLWNHYEAPPGFNWDMVQDDPGFITNTKDFYYNAP
;
A
#
# COMPACT_ATOMS: atom_id res chain seq x y z
N MET A 1 5.41 -1.06 -21.20
CA MET A 1 5.95 -1.08 -19.82
C MET A 1 5.17 -2.07 -18.97
N VAL A 2 3.83 -2.00 -18.90
CA VAL A 2 3.00 -2.95 -18.13
C VAL A 2 3.21 -4.40 -18.59
N LYS A 3 3.13 -4.68 -19.90
CA LYS A 3 3.28 -6.05 -20.44
C LYS A 3 4.61 -6.72 -20.14
N ASN A 4 5.68 -5.95 -20.03
CA ASN A 4 7.03 -6.45 -19.73
C ASN A 4 7.42 -6.28 -18.26
N LYS A 5 6.44 -5.96 -17.40
CA LYS A 5 6.58 -5.83 -15.95
C LYS A 5 7.57 -4.75 -15.48
N GLN A 6 7.81 -3.72 -16.29
CA GLN A 6 8.57 -2.54 -15.88
C GLN A 6 7.71 -1.49 -15.16
N LEU A 7 6.40 -1.58 -15.29
CA LEU A 7 5.42 -0.76 -14.59
C LEU A 7 4.35 -1.70 -14.02
N GLU A 8 4.16 -1.64 -12.72
CA GLU A 8 3.09 -2.32 -12.01
C GLU A 8 1.99 -1.33 -11.64
N LEU A 9 0.73 -1.73 -11.84
CA LEU A 9 -0.44 -0.97 -11.42
C LEU A 9 -0.91 -1.56 -10.10
N VAL A 10 -0.86 -0.75 -9.05
CA VAL A 10 -1.26 -1.14 -7.69
C VAL A 10 -2.61 -0.54 -7.34
N ASN A 11 -3.29 -1.09 -6.35
CA ASN A 11 -4.64 -0.74 -5.91
C ASN A 11 -5.68 -0.83 -7.04
N ALA A 12 -5.57 0.06 -7.99
CA ALA A 12 -6.44 0.18 -9.16
C ALA A 12 -7.94 0.29 -8.82
N GLY A 13 -8.29 0.85 -7.66
CA GLY A 13 -9.60 1.42 -7.44
C GLY A 13 -9.82 2.62 -8.36
N TRP A 14 -11.05 3.00 -8.62
CA TRP A 14 -11.32 4.23 -9.39
C TRP A 14 -10.72 5.45 -8.68
N SER A 15 -10.73 5.41 -7.36
CA SER A 15 -9.99 6.31 -6.47
C SER A 15 -9.44 5.51 -5.29
N MET A 16 -8.60 6.15 -4.47
CA MET A 16 -8.24 5.67 -3.14
C MET A 16 -9.39 6.05 -2.20
N HIS A 17 -10.21 5.07 -1.80
CA HIS A 17 -11.36 5.36 -0.97
C HIS A 17 -10.98 5.60 0.49
N ASP A 18 -11.72 6.47 1.15
CA ASP A 18 -11.71 6.57 2.62
C ASP A 18 -12.27 5.28 3.23
N GLU A 19 -11.82 4.91 4.43
CA GLU A 19 -12.23 3.66 5.07
C GLU A 19 -13.28 3.87 6.18
N ALA A 20 -13.59 5.11 6.53
CA ALA A 20 -14.54 5.45 7.57
C ALA A 20 -15.85 6.08 7.05
N CYS A 21 -15.77 6.88 5.99
CA CYS A 21 -16.91 7.66 5.50
C CYS A 21 -17.83 6.91 4.53
N PRO A 22 -17.35 6.10 3.57
CA PRO A 22 -18.22 5.41 2.62
C PRO A 22 -18.88 4.16 3.23
N ILE A 23 -20.00 3.78 2.67
CA ILE A 23 -20.60 2.47 2.95
C ILE A 23 -19.82 1.37 2.20
N TYR A 24 -19.97 0.13 2.63
CA TYR A 24 -19.22 -1.01 2.09
C TYR A 24 -19.45 -1.22 0.59
N GLU A 25 -20.69 -1.04 0.13
CA GLU A 25 -21.06 -1.17 -1.28
C GLU A 25 -20.32 -0.17 -2.16
N ASP A 26 -20.11 1.05 -1.69
CA ASP A 26 -19.39 2.08 -2.43
C ASP A 26 -17.89 1.75 -2.51
N MET A 27 -17.30 1.21 -1.43
CA MET A 27 -15.93 0.72 -1.44
C MET A 27 -15.74 -0.40 -2.46
N ILE A 28 -16.64 -1.38 -2.47
CA ILE A 28 -16.64 -2.50 -3.43
C ILE A 28 -16.80 -1.96 -4.85
N ASN A 29 -17.75 -1.06 -5.10
CA ASN A 29 -17.99 -0.47 -6.41
C ASN A 29 -16.80 0.34 -6.91
N ASN A 30 -16.17 1.13 -6.04
CA ASN A 30 -14.96 1.87 -6.36
C ASN A 30 -13.86 0.94 -6.86
N MET A 31 -13.61 -0.14 -6.14
CA MET A 31 -12.60 -1.13 -6.51
C MET A 31 -13.00 -1.87 -7.79
N LYS A 32 -14.24 -2.31 -7.91
CA LYS A 32 -14.73 -3.02 -9.09
C LYS A 32 -14.59 -2.21 -10.36
N ILE A 33 -15.04 -0.96 -10.37
CA ILE A 33 -14.97 -0.09 -11.55
C ILE A 33 -13.52 0.11 -11.98
N GLY A 34 -12.63 0.37 -11.05
CA GLY A 34 -11.20 0.54 -11.34
C GLY A 34 -10.56 -0.75 -11.86
N HIS A 35 -10.84 -1.89 -11.25
CA HIS A 35 -10.32 -3.20 -11.68
C HIS A 35 -10.84 -3.58 -13.07
N ASP A 36 -12.12 -3.38 -13.35
CA ASP A 36 -12.72 -3.62 -14.68
C ASP A 36 -12.03 -2.75 -15.75
N PHE A 37 -11.76 -1.48 -15.42
CA PHE A 37 -11.03 -0.58 -16.32
C PHE A 37 -9.61 -1.08 -16.58
N VAL A 38 -8.86 -1.39 -15.54
CA VAL A 38 -7.46 -1.86 -15.68
C VAL A 38 -7.41 -3.19 -16.43
N LEU A 39 -8.32 -4.10 -16.16
CA LEU A 39 -8.40 -5.37 -16.88
C LEU A 39 -8.70 -5.16 -18.36
N LYS A 40 -9.65 -4.29 -18.67
CA LYS A 40 -10.05 -3.97 -20.05
C LYS A 40 -8.90 -3.33 -20.84
N GLU A 41 -8.25 -2.31 -20.27
CA GLU A 41 -7.25 -1.51 -21.00
C GLU A 41 -5.86 -2.15 -21.01
N PHE A 42 -5.48 -2.86 -19.95
CA PHE A 42 -4.14 -3.39 -19.79
C PHE A 42 -4.07 -4.92 -19.77
N GLY A 43 -5.19 -5.61 -19.60
CA GLY A 43 -5.25 -7.08 -19.54
C GLY A 43 -4.64 -7.67 -18.27
N ILE A 44 -4.57 -6.91 -17.19
CA ILE A 44 -3.99 -7.35 -15.92
C ILE A 44 -5.01 -7.25 -14.78
N LYS A 45 -4.78 -8.04 -13.75
CA LYS A 45 -5.46 -7.93 -12.46
C LYS A 45 -4.44 -7.44 -11.43
N PRO A 46 -4.70 -6.32 -10.73
CA PRO A 46 -3.84 -5.85 -9.66
C PRO A 46 -3.72 -6.89 -8.53
N ARG A 47 -2.55 -6.95 -7.91
CA ARG A 47 -2.26 -7.89 -6.83
C ARG A 47 -1.88 -7.21 -5.52
N ILE A 48 -1.65 -5.90 -5.57
CA ILE A 48 -1.17 -5.11 -4.44
C ILE A 48 -2.18 -4.01 -4.14
N GLY A 49 -2.66 -3.96 -2.91
CA GLY A 49 -3.44 -2.86 -2.37
C GLY A 49 -2.54 -1.68 -2.00
N TRP A 50 -3.04 -0.47 -2.17
CA TRP A 50 -2.31 0.76 -1.91
C TRP A 50 -3.22 1.83 -1.34
N GLN A 51 -3.09 2.12 -0.04
CA GLN A 51 -3.91 3.07 0.71
C GLN A 51 -3.01 3.98 1.56
N ILE A 52 -2.25 4.86 0.89
CA ILE A 52 -1.22 5.66 1.57
C ILE A 52 -1.76 6.84 2.36
N ASP A 53 -2.97 7.32 2.06
CA ASP A 53 -3.49 8.55 2.65
C ASP A 53 -4.84 8.46 3.42
N PRO A 54 -5.53 7.33 3.56
CA PRO A 54 -6.68 7.21 4.47
C PRO A 54 -6.32 7.58 5.91
N PHE A 55 -7.22 8.29 6.58
CA PHE A 55 -6.99 8.87 7.91
C PHE A 55 -7.37 7.90 9.03
N GLY A 56 -7.08 6.66 8.87
CA GLY A 56 -7.37 5.52 9.70
C GLY A 56 -7.79 4.34 8.85
N HIS A 57 -7.66 3.15 9.41
CA HIS A 57 -7.88 1.90 8.70
C HIS A 57 -9.01 1.09 9.33
N SER A 58 -9.84 0.52 8.48
CA SER A 58 -10.89 -0.40 8.88
C SER A 58 -10.41 -1.84 8.70
N ASN A 59 -10.64 -2.67 9.70
CA ASN A 59 -10.44 -4.11 9.59
C ASN A 59 -11.21 -4.72 8.41
N TYR A 60 -12.36 -4.14 8.05
CA TYR A 60 -13.11 -4.54 6.87
C TYR A 60 -12.34 -4.29 5.56
N ASN A 61 -11.56 -3.22 5.48
CA ASN A 61 -10.79 -2.94 4.25
C ASN A 61 -9.69 -4.01 4.02
N ALA A 62 -9.03 -4.45 5.06
CA ALA A 62 -8.08 -5.57 4.98
C ALA A 62 -8.77 -6.85 4.46
N ARG A 63 -9.95 -7.17 5.01
CA ARG A 63 -10.77 -8.27 4.53
C ARG A 63 -11.19 -8.09 3.06
N LEU A 64 -11.70 -6.91 2.70
CA LEU A 64 -12.11 -6.59 1.33
C LEU A 64 -10.94 -6.80 0.35
N PHE A 65 -9.76 -6.34 0.71
CA PHE A 65 -8.57 -6.47 -0.13
C PHE A 65 -8.13 -7.93 -0.28
N ALA A 66 -8.18 -8.72 0.79
CA ALA A 66 -7.94 -10.15 0.72
C ALA A 66 -8.96 -10.86 -0.19
N GLU A 67 -10.24 -10.56 -0.06
CA GLU A 67 -11.32 -11.13 -0.90
C GLU A 67 -11.24 -10.67 -2.36
N LEU A 68 -10.72 -9.48 -2.65
CA LEU A 68 -10.41 -9.02 -4.01
C LEU A 68 -9.22 -9.77 -4.62
N GLY A 69 -8.50 -10.52 -3.82
CA GLY A 69 -7.37 -11.34 -4.24
C GLY A 69 -6.05 -10.57 -4.29
N PHE A 70 -5.90 -9.56 -3.45
CA PHE A 70 -4.59 -8.95 -3.23
C PHE A 70 -3.71 -9.86 -2.37
N ASP A 71 -2.45 -9.93 -2.72
CA ASP A 71 -1.44 -10.66 -1.95
C ASP A 71 -0.90 -9.82 -0.79
N ALA A 72 -0.89 -8.49 -0.97
CA ALA A 72 -0.37 -7.54 -0.01
C ALA A 72 -1.12 -6.22 -0.04
N TRP A 73 -1.03 -5.49 1.06
CA TRP A 73 -1.56 -4.15 1.21
C TRP A 73 -0.50 -3.23 1.82
N PHE A 74 -0.27 -2.09 1.16
CA PHE A 74 0.67 -1.06 1.59
C PHE A 74 -0.09 0.19 2.01
N PHE A 75 0.28 0.75 3.14
CA PHE A 75 -0.29 2.01 3.65
C PHE A 75 0.76 2.81 4.42
N ALA A 76 0.51 4.11 4.63
CA ALA A 76 1.49 5.00 5.23
C ALA A 76 1.06 5.54 6.59
N ARG A 77 -0.24 5.82 6.76
CA ARG A 77 -0.75 6.40 7.99
C ARG A 77 -1.05 5.30 9.01
N LEU A 78 -0.54 5.49 10.21
CA LEU A 78 -0.78 4.66 11.38
C LEU A 78 -0.73 5.58 12.60
N ASP A 79 -1.27 5.16 13.72
CA ASP A 79 -1.08 5.88 14.99
C ASP A 79 0.41 6.16 15.21
N VAL A 80 0.73 7.38 15.60
CA VAL A 80 2.12 7.85 15.67
C VAL A 80 2.95 7.05 16.68
N PHE A 81 2.35 6.66 17.80
CA PHE A 81 3.05 5.91 18.84
C PHE A 81 3.21 4.43 18.46
N ASP A 82 2.18 3.85 17.84
CA ASP A 82 2.27 2.48 17.33
C ASP A 82 3.30 2.37 16.20
N LYS A 83 3.30 3.33 15.28
CA LYS A 83 4.27 3.36 14.18
C LYS A 83 5.70 3.50 14.70
N ALA A 84 5.94 4.40 15.65
CA ALA A 84 7.26 4.56 16.26
C ALA A 84 7.72 3.27 16.93
N LYS A 85 6.86 2.65 17.74
CA LYS A 85 7.15 1.37 18.38
C LYS A 85 7.48 0.27 17.37
N ARG A 86 6.65 0.11 16.32
CA ARG A 86 6.88 -0.89 15.28
C ARG A 86 8.17 -0.63 14.50
N SER A 87 8.49 0.62 14.25
CA SER A 87 9.75 1.00 13.60
C SER A 87 10.97 0.62 14.46
N ASP A 88 10.93 0.89 15.76
CA ASP A 88 11.98 0.53 16.69
C ASP A 88 12.14 -1.00 16.83
N GLU A 89 11.05 -1.72 16.78
CA GLU A 89 11.00 -3.19 16.85
C GLU A 89 11.25 -3.86 15.49
N ILE A 90 11.46 -3.11 14.40
CA ILE A 90 11.59 -3.62 13.02
C ILE A 90 10.37 -4.52 12.66
N ASN A 91 9.17 -4.02 12.90
CA ASN A 91 7.91 -4.75 12.76
C ASN A 91 6.86 -3.91 11.98
N LEU A 92 7.28 -3.34 10.85
CA LEU A 92 6.38 -2.62 9.93
C LEU A 92 5.73 -3.56 8.91
N GLU A 93 6.19 -4.81 8.84
CA GLU A 93 5.66 -5.88 7.99
C GLU A 93 5.07 -6.99 8.84
N TYR A 94 3.84 -7.41 8.50
CA TYR A 94 3.17 -8.49 9.21
C TYR A 94 2.07 -9.13 8.35
N VAL A 95 1.59 -10.28 8.78
CA VAL A 95 0.41 -10.93 8.21
C VAL A 95 -0.78 -10.61 9.10
N HIS A 96 -1.77 -9.96 8.51
CA HIS A 96 -3.03 -9.64 9.18
C HIS A 96 -4.11 -10.67 8.81
N ILE A 97 -4.88 -11.09 9.79
CA ILE A 97 -6.04 -11.98 9.62
C ILE A 97 -7.29 -11.24 10.12
N PRO A 98 -7.96 -10.47 9.26
CA PRO A 98 -9.02 -9.56 9.67
C PRO A 98 -10.33 -10.23 10.11
N SER A 99 -10.49 -11.53 9.90
CA SER A 99 -11.75 -12.23 10.14
C SER A 99 -11.55 -13.63 10.70
N THR A 100 -10.76 -13.75 11.78
CA THR A 100 -10.45 -15.03 12.42
C THR A 100 -11.67 -15.84 12.83
N ASP A 101 -12.72 -15.16 13.31
CA ASP A 101 -13.90 -15.82 13.89
C ASP A 101 -14.89 -16.37 12.84
N TYR A 102 -14.83 -15.86 11.60
CA TYR A 102 -15.80 -16.20 10.56
C TYR A 102 -15.20 -16.83 9.32
N LEU A 103 -14.08 -16.32 8.85
CA LEU A 103 -13.44 -16.74 7.60
C LEU A 103 -12.04 -17.36 7.81
N GLY A 104 -11.57 -17.34 9.06
CA GLY A 104 -10.29 -17.92 9.40
C GLY A 104 -9.12 -17.30 8.62
N GLU A 105 -8.14 -18.11 8.28
CA GLU A 105 -6.94 -17.70 7.58
C GLU A 105 -7.14 -17.36 6.09
N ASP A 106 -8.30 -17.68 5.53
CA ASP A 106 -8.59 -17.44 4.11
C ASP A 106 -8.61 -15.95 3.76
N THR A 107 -8.75 -15.08 4.77
CA THR A 107 -8.69 -13.61 4.61
C THR A 107 -7.36 -13.00 5.00
N ARG A 108 -6.34 -13.81 5.23
CA ARG A 108 -5.01 -13.29 5.55
C ARG A 108 -4.45 -12.46 4.41
N ILE A 109 -3.81 -11.34 4.77
CA ILE A 109 -3.13 -10.45 3.83
C ILE A 109 -1.81 -9.99 4.44
N PHE A 110 -0.78 -9.90 3.61
CA PHE A 110 0.47 -9.28 4.03
C PHE A 110 0.29 -7.77 4.07
N GLU A 111 0.71 -7.13 5.15
CA GLU A 111 0.64 -5.67 5.31
C GLU A 111 2.04 -5.09 5.49
N HIS A 112 2.25 -3.92 4.87
CA HIS A 112 3.46 -3.13 4.99
C HIS A 112 3.11 -1.67 5.30
N VAL A 113 3.62 -1.18 6.41
CA VAL A 113 3.52 0.24 6.78
C VAL A 113 4.74 0.97 6.23
N LEU A 114 4.53 1.93 5.34
CA LEU A 114 5.63 2.71 4.76
C LEU A 114 6.41 3.43 5.85
N TRP A 115 7.72 3.22 5.88
CA TRP A 115 8.60 3.75 6.94
C TRP A 115 8.54 5.28 7.03
N ASN A 116 8.77 5.98 5.91
CA ASN A 116 8.79 7.43 5.87
C ASN A 116 7.52 8.02 5.26
N HIS A 117 6.36 7.64 5.81
CA HIS A 117 5.08 8.08 5.27
C HIS A 117 4.96 7.70 3.78
N TYR A 118 4.49 8.58 2.90
CA TYR A 118 4.41 8.34 1.45
C TYR A 118 5.52 9.07 0.66
N GLU A 119 6.63 9.29 1.29
CA GLU A 119 7.83 9.82 0.65
C GLU A 119 8.74 8.69 0.17
N ALA A 120 9.50 8.95 -0.88
CA ALA A 120 10.53 8.02 -1.31
C ALA A 120 11.63 7.90 -0.22
N PRO A 121 12.24 6.73 -0.06
CA PRO A 121 13.40 6.61 0.81
C PRO A 121 14.50 7.61 0.40
N PRO A 122 15.30 8.10 1.35
CA PRO A 122 16.41 8.99 1.05
C PRO A 122 17.30 8.44 -0.07
N GLY A 123 17.60 9.27 -1.04
CA GLY A 123 18.39 8.90 -2.21
C GLY A 123 17.58 8.35 -3.40
N PHE A 124 16.29 8.15 -3.26
CA PHE A 124 15.39 7.71 -4.33
C PHE A 124 14.41 8.80 -4.80
N ASN A 125 14.60 10.02 -4.34
CA ASN A 125 13.78 11.14 -4.77
C ASN A 125 14.10 11.52 -6.22
N TRP A 126 13.06 11.57 -7.06
CA TRP A 126 13.16 12.02 -8.44
C TRP A 126 12.94 13.52 -8.56
N ASP A 127 12.34 14.11 -7.54
CA ASP A 127 12.10 15.54 -7.45
C ASP A 127 13.30 16.24 -6.84
N MET A 128 13.69 17.36 -7.43
CA MET A 128 14.65 18.28 -6.82
C MET A 128 13.93 19.06 -5.72
N VAL A 129 13.68 18.41 -4.59
CA VAL A 129 13.23 19.13 -3.38
C VAL A 129 14.43 19.84 -2.76
N GLN A 130 14.23 21.05 -2.33
CA GLN A 130 15.23 21.83 -1.60
C GLN A 130 15.83 20.99 -0.47
N ASP A 131 17.15 20.84 -0.47
CA ASP A 131 17.93 20.06 0.48
C ASP A 131 18.09 18.54 0.21
N ASP A 132 17.54 18.04 -0.88
CA ASP A 132 17.84 16.67 -1.30
C ASP A 132 19.22 16.61 -1.97
N PRO A 133 20.09 15.67 -1.57
CA PRO A 133 21.24 15.35 -2.39
C PRO A 133 20.73 14.91 -3.76
N GLY A 134 21.17 15.58 -4.80
CA GLY A 134 20.77 15.26 -6.19
C GLY A 134 20.91 13.78 -6.53
N PHE A 135 20.60 13.40 -7.76
CA PHE A 135 20.68 12.03 -8.21
C PHE A 135 21.90 11.30 -7.65
N ILE A 136 21.65 10.11 -7.10
CA ILE A 136 22.73 9.24 -6.63
C ILE A 136 23.67 8.98 -7.80
N THR A 137 24.82 9.61 -7.75
CA THR A 137 25.84 9.47 -8.80
C THR A 137 26.90 8.45 -8.43
N ASN A 138 26.94 8.03 -7.19
CA ASN A 138 27.87 7.00 -6.72
C ASN A 138 27.34 6.31 -5.44
N THR A 139 27.92 5.17 -5.11
CA THR A 139 27.52 4.35 -3.96
C THR A 139 27.74 4.99 -2.59
N LYS A 140 28.48 6.10 -2.51
CA LYS A 140 28.69 6.82 -1.24
C LYS A 140 27.52 7.72 -0.89
N ASP A 141 26.71 8.08 -1.87
CA ASP A 141 25.51 8.91 -1.69
C ASP A 141 24.29 8.04 -1.34
N PHE A 142 24.48 6.73 -1.29
CA PHE A 142 23.43 5.76 -0.98
C PHE A 142 23.37 5.53 0.53
N TYR A 143 22.34 6.02 1.17
CA TYR A 143 22.00 5.65 2.56
C TYR A 143 21.36 4.25 2.57
N TYR A 144 22.18 3.23 2.37
CA TYR A 144 21.75 1.85 2.24
C TYR A 144 21.20 1.24 3.53
N ASN A 145 21.44 1.89 4.63
CA ASN A 145 21.01 1.46 5.94
C ASN A 145 20.38 2.65 6.65
N ALA A 146 19.31 3.20 6.10
CA ALA A 146 18.40 3.91 6.95
C ALA A 146 17.92 2.90 8.00
N PRO A 147 18.00 3.21 9.28
CA PRO A 147 17.68 2.28 10.33
C PRO A 147 16.26 1.80 10.25
#